data_3fa3a6afc15737deedbe0e12451f51f6
#
_entry.id   3fa3a6afc15737deedbe0e12451f51f6
#
_cell.length_a   1.000
_cell.length_b   1.000
_cell.length_c   1.000
_cell.angle_alpha   90.00
_cell.angle_beta   90.00
_cell.angle_gamma   90.00
#
_symmetry.space_group_name_H-M   'P 1'
#
loop_
_entity.id
_entity.type
_entity.pdbx_description
1 polymer ?
#
loop_
_entity_poly.entity_id
_entity_poly.type
_entity_poly.pdbx_seq_one_letter_code
_entity_poly.pdbx_strand_id
1 'polypeptide(L)'
;LNAIDIVQEYEDFEYDLTNRDWQKKIASFSLTSSKEVNQAPKVSVIIANYNNAPYLDRMMTSLVNQTVGIEQLQVMFIDDQSTDNSIDVIKPYLDDYPNIEMYILSENTGGAHGPRNVGLMHAHGEYIVILDADDWYDEGALKYMSDMLASSGDDFGVSGIVQSVDGKLSLKSKPYFIDGDFKNRSIQDLPSEFYGWLGPQGIMVRRSLVTENNLHFVNQRVADDVTFFYEAMRFSKTITQGKALTTYLNRDADNAGLSKAINRNFMISWLRALSYINDLFPDDTSKERFLSRRIEWLIHDFCLKRNIGYKYSKNRLRDFKAHLDFYIGRLSFDPSIHFRNDFRKTVWRYLEKNNINGLYRFIFLFSVRWVLNKKLGLKTVVASTYYYPKLLSSLPQTRLDAYAAVKYFSQNTLTVEVFSYKKVVGFEYRQLNQPYLSREELTYEKIADNRYQVQLTENHISENKLVAVTFEDYSEVCLKDF
;
A
#
# COMPACT_ATOMS: atom_id res chain seq x y z
N LEU A 1 29.37 -9.97 -1.29
CA LEU A 1 29.26 -8.86 -0.34
C LEU A 1 29.81 -9.32 1.00
N ASN A 2 30.68 -8.54 1.59
CA ASN A 2 31.19 -8.81 2.94
C ASN A 2 30.10 -8.43 3.95
N ALA A 3 30.01 -9.14 5.06
CA ALA A 3 29.09 -8.81 6.15
C ALA A 3 29.29 -7.36 6.66
N ILE A 4 30.51 -6.85 6.54
CA ILE A 4 30.87 -5.47 6.90
C ILE A 4 30.10 -4.45 6.06
N ASP A 5 29.91 -4.69 4.76
CA ASP A 5 29.22 -3.74 3.87
C ASP A 5 27.72 -3.61 4.23
N ILE A 6 27.09 -4.71 4.69
CA ILE A 6 25.68 -4.71 5.10
C ILE A 6 25.47 -3.95 6.41
N VAL A 7 26.41 -4.10 7.36
CA VAL A 7 26.37 -3.39 8.65
C VAL A 7 26.51 -1.89 8.42
N GLN A 8 27.49 -1.46 7.63
CA GLN A 8 27.70 -0.05 7.34
C GLN A 8 26.51 0.57 6.61
N GLU A 9 25.96 -0.12 5.62
CA GLU A 9 24.74 0.32 4.91
C GLU A 9 23.56 0.52 5.87
N TYR A 10 23.45 -0.25 6.95
CA TYR A 10 22.40 -0.10 7.94
C TYR A 10 22.67 1.04 8.92
N GLU A 11 23.92 1.18 9.39
CA GLU A 11 24.33 2.26 10.29
C GLU A 11 24.16 3.63 9.65
N ASP A 12 24.48 3.78 8.37
CA ASP A 12 24.27 5.01 7.61
C ASP A 12 22.77 5.36 7.53
N PHE A 13 21.90 4.36 7.34
CA PHE A 13 20.47 4.54 7.33
C PHE A 13 19.92 4.93 8.71
N GLU A 14 20.37 4.27 9.76
CA GLU A 14 19.97 4.55 11.15
C GLU A 14 20.39 5.98 11.56
N TYR A 15 21.58 6.42 11.11
CA TYR A 15 22.04 7.79 11.29
C TYR A 15 21.10 8.79 10.60
N ASP A 16 20.70 8.54 9.36
CA ASP A 16 19.78 9.42 8.64
C ASP A 16 18.40 9.51 9.30
N LEU A 17 17.88 8.41 9.84
CA LEU A 17 16.62 8.38 10.58
C LEU A 17 16.67 9.19 11.87
N THR A 18 17.77 9.11 12.60
CA THR A 18 17.92 9.75 13.91
C THR A 18 18.45 11.19 13.81
N ASN A 19 18.83 11.62 12.60
CA ASN A 19 19.41 12.95 12.37
C ASN A 19 18.38 14.06 12.55
N ARG A 20 18.47 14.76 13.66
CA ARG A 20 17.61 15.91 13.99
C ARG A 20 17.84 17.14 13.12
N ASP A 21 18.95 17.18 12.41
CA ASP A 21 19.37 18.28 11.51
C ASP A 21 19.03 18.03 10.04
N TRP A 22 18.04 17.16 9.77
CA TRP A 22 17.65 16.77 8.40
C TRP A 22 17.31 17.99 7.52
N GLN A 23 16.76 19.06 8.09
CA GLN A 23 16.44 20.29 7.36
C GLN A 23 17.68 20.96 6.73
N LYS A 24 18.86 20.80 7.33
CA LYS A 24 20.12 21.32 6.79
C LYS A 24 20.62 20.56 5.56
N LYS A 25 20.09 19.36 5.32
CA LYS A 25 20.44 18.50 4.17
C LYS A 25 19.47 18.65 2.99
N ILE A 26 18.43 19.49 3.11
CA ILE A 26 17.49 19.72 2.03
C ILE A 26 18.21 20.43 0.88
N ALA A 27 18.03 19.92 -0.34
CA ALA A 27 18.47 20.59 -1.55
C ALA A 27 17.88 22.00 -1.63
N SER A 28 18.64 22.96 -2.14
CA SER A 28 18.12 24.29 -2.39
C SER A 28 16.96 24.24 -3.39
N PHE A 29 16.03 25.14 -3.26
CA PHE A 29 14.85 25.19 -4.13
C PHE A 29 14.49 26.62 -4.48
N SER A 30 13.75 26.80 -5.56
CA SER A 30 13.07 28.04 -5.91
C SER A 30 11.57 27.90 -5.66
N LEU A 31 10.99 28.89 -5.01
CA LEU A 31 9.54 28.99 -4.81
C LEU A 31 8.93 29.87 -5.90
N THR A 32 7.92 29.33 -6.56
CA THR A 32 7.01 30.09 -7.41
C THR A 32 5.65 30.05 -6.72
N SER A 33 5.23 31.19 -6.16
CA SER A 33 3.91 31.38 -5.56
C SER A 33 3.30 32.64 -6.11
N SER A 34 2.03 32.60 -6.42
CA SER A 34 1.41 33.73 -7.12
C SER A 34 0.80 34.77 -6.19
N LYS A 35 0.44 34.47 -4.95
CA LYS A 35 -0.34 35.41 -4.08
C LYS A 35 -0.26 35.04 -2.60
N GLU A 36 -0.80 35.91 -1.74
CA GLU A 36 -0.94 35.65 -0.30
C GLU A 36 -1.83 34.44 -0.04
N VAL A 37 -1.26 33.47 0.63
CA VAL A 37 -1.92 32.20 1.01
C VAL A 37 -2.76 32.45 2.28
N ASN A 38 -3.87 31.70 2.42
CA ASN A 38 -4.61 31.61 3.68
C ASN A 38 -3.64 31.21 4.81
N GLN A 39 -3.49 32.06 5.81
CA GLN A 39 -2.53 31.86 6.90
C GLN A 39 -2.91 30.71 7.85
N ALA A 40 -4.13 30.15 7.73
CA ALA A 40 -4.61 29.05 8.55
C ALA A 40 -5.42 28.04 7.72
N PRO A 41 -4.82 27.37 6.73
CA PRO A 41 -5.52 26.36 5.95
C PRO A 41 -5.86 25.15 6.84
N LYS A 42 -6.94 24.47 6.48
CA LYS A 42 -7.35 23.23 7.16
C LYS A 42 -6.37 22.10 6.89
N VAL A 43 -5.96 21.96 5.62
CA VAL A 43 -5.12 20.85 5.16
C VAL A 43 -3.98 21.35 4.29
N SER A 44 -2.75 20.94 4.61
CA SER A 44 -1.60 21.02 3.72
C SER A 44 -1.50 19.74 2.90
N VAL A 45 -1.56 19.85 1.58
CA VAL A 45 -1.40 18.77 0.61
C VAL A 45 0.01 18.85 0.06
N ILE A 46 0.84 17.85 0.33
CA ILE A 46 2.22 17.76 -0.13
C ILE A 46 2.29 16.81 -1.32
N ILE A 47 2.73 17.31 -2.47
CA ILE A 47 2.81 16.57 -3.73
C ILE A 47 4.26 16.50 -4.18
N ALA A 48 4.83 15.30 -4.15
CA ALA A 48 6.16 15.03 -4.70
C ALA A 48 6.04 14.67 -6.18
N ASN A 49 6.71 15.41 -7.05
CA ASN A 49 6.68 15.19 -8.50
C ASN A 49 8.06 14.93 -9.10
N TYR A 50 8.11 13.96 -9.99
CA TYR A 50 9.20 13.78 -10.96
C TYR A 50 8.68 13.08 -12.22
N ASN A 51 8.59 13.81 -13.33
CA ASN A 51 8.16 13.29 -14.63
C ASN A 51 6.78 12.61 -14.64
N ASN A 52 5.76 13.27 -14.09
CA ASN A 52 4.38 12.78 -14.04
C ASN A 52 3.40 13.63 -14.86
N ALA A 53 3.86 14.44 -15.82
CA ALA A 53 3.03 15.35 -16.60
C ALA A 53 1.68 14.76 -17.08
N PRO A 54 1.59 13.50 -17.55
CA PRO A 54 0.33 12.93 -18.04
C PRO A 54 -0.76 12.78 -16.98
N TYR A 55 -0.40 12.80 -15.70
CA TYR A 55 -1.35 12.54 -14.59
C TYR A 55 -1.74 13.81 -13.82
N LEU A 56 -0.94 14.88 -13.95
CA LEU A 56 -1.03 16.07 -13.12
C LEU A 56 -2.36 16.81 -13.26
N ASP A 57 -2.93 16.90 -14.45
CA ASP A 57 -4.21 17.59 -14.67
C ASP A 57 -5.35 16.89 -13.90
N ARG A 58 -5.43 15.57 -13.94
CA ARG A 58 -6.39 14.80 -13.17
C ARG A 58 -6.19 14.97 -11.66
N MET A 59 -4.95 14.91 -11.20
CA MET A 59 -4.58 15.10 -9.81
C MET A 59 -4.98 16.51 -9.32
N MET A 60 -4.61 17.56 -10.04
CA MET A 60 -4.94 18.95 -9.70
C MET A 60 -6.44 19.21 -9.76
N THR A 61 -7.14 18.71 -10.78
CA THR A 61 -8.61 18.81 -10.87
C THR A 61 -9.29 18.20 -9.64
N SER A 62 -8.76 17.10 -9.11
CA SER A 62 -9.30 16.47 -7.90
C SER A 62 -9.12 17.32 -6.64
N LEU A 63 -8.10 18.17 -6.61
CA LEU A 63 -7.83 19.08 -5.50
C LEU A 63 -8.66 20.37 -5.56
N VAL A 64 -8.77 20.98 -6.74
CA VAL A 64 -9.55 22.23 -6.88
C VAL A 64 -11.05 22.01 -6.71
N ASN A 65 -11.53 20.80 -6.91
CA ASN A 65 -12.93 20.40 -6.74
C ASN A 65 -13.25 19.80 -5.35
N GLN A 66 -12.32 19.88 -4.39
CA GLN A 66 -12.58 19.37 -3.05
C GLN A 66 -13.73 20.10 -2.36
N THR A 67 -14.68 19.35 -1.78
CA THR A 67 -15.85 19.89 -1.08
C THR A 67 -15.52 20.64 0.23
N VAL A 68 -14.30 20.51 0.73
CA VAL A 68 -13.82 21.35 1.84
C VAL A 68 -13.60 22.80 1.40
N GLY A 69 -13.50 23.05 0.11
CA GLY A 69 -13.15 24.32 -0.51
C GLY A 69 -11.64 24.46 -0.71
N ILE A 70 -11.27 24.87 -1.93
CA ILE A 70 -9.84 25.03 -2.27
C ILE A 70 -9.17 26.09 -1.38
N GLU A 71 -9.90 27.09 -0.91
CA GLU A 71 -9.43 28.12 0.00
C GLU A 71 -9.06 27.59 1.41
N GLN A 72 -9.50 26.39 1.76
CA GLN A 72 -9.13 25.69 3.00
C GLN A 72 -7.88 24.83 2.84
N LEU A 73 -7.31 24.77 1.64
CA LEU A 73 -6.14 23.96 1.34
C LEU A 73 -4.90 24.84 1.18
N GLN A 74 -3.76 24.33 1.58
CA GLN A 74 -2.45 24.70 1.08
C GLN A 74 -1.99 23.56 0.17
N VAL A 75 -1.88 23.81 -1.12
CA VAL A 75 -1.44 22.82 -2.10
C VAL A 75 0.01 23.10 -2.48
N MET A 76 0.91 22.24 -2.08
CA MET A 76 2.33 22.37 -2.35
C MET A 76 2.75 21.33 -3.39
N PHE A 77 3.07 21.80 -4.58
CA PHE A 77 3.64 20.99 -5.66
C PHE A 77 5.16 21.13 -5.63
N ILE A 78 5.86 20.05 -5.35
CA ILE A 78 7.30 20.05 -5.21
C ILE A 78 7.91 19.20 -6.33
N ASP A 79 8.60 19.86 -7.26
CA ASP A 79 9.22 19.25 -8.43
C ASP A 79 10.68 18.88 -8.17
N ASP A 80 11.02 17.60 -8.32
CA ASP A 80 12.36 17.02 -8.12
C ASP A 80 13.20 17.06 -9.42
N GLN A 81 13.25 18.24 -10.10
CA GLN A 81 13.97 18.44 -11.37
C GLN A 81 13.40 17.59 -12.51
N SER A 82 12.09 17.70 -12.76
CA SER A 82 11.46 17.04 -13.91
C SER A 82 12.06 17.50 -15.23
N THR A 83 12.14 16.57 -16.17
CA THR A 83 12.64 16.78 -17.54
C THR A 83 11.52 16.74 -18.59
N ASP A 84 10.31 16.45 -18.18
CA ASP A 84 9.09 16.49 -18.99
C ASP A 84 8.39 17.86 -18.86
N ASN A 85 7.16 17.99 -19.34
CA ASN A 85 6.39 19.22 -19.25
C ASN A 85 5.58 19.37 -17.95
N SER A 86 5.95 18.68 -16.85
CA SER A 86 5.25 18.75 -15.57
C SER A 86 5.04 20.19 -15.08
N ILE A 87 6.08 21.02 -15.15
CA ILE A 87 6.02 22.41 -14.69
C ILE A 87 5.00 23.22 -15.50
N ASP A 88 4.95 23.02 -16.82
CA ASP A 88 4.04 23.77 -17.68
C ASP A 88 2.57 23.37 -17.47
N VAL A 89 2.30 22.11 -17.07
CA VAL A 89 0.96 21.66 -16.71
C VAL A 89 0.47 22.33 -15.43
N ILE A 90 1.36 22.63 -14.48
CA ILE A 90 0.98 23.23 -13.19
C ILE A 90 0.81 24.75 -13.26
N LYS A 91 1.50 25.46 -14.15
CA LYS A 91 1.45 26.92 -14.25
C LYS A 91 0.05 27.52 -14.30
N PRO A 92 -0.92 27.02 -15.09
CA PRO A 92 -2.28 27.57 -15.09
C PRO A 92 -2.96 27.52 -13.71
N TYR A 93 -2.72 26.47 -12.95
CA TYR A 93 -3.29 26.33 -11.61
C TYR A 93 -2.70 27.36 -10.63
N LEU A 94 -1.43 27.71 -10.76
CA LEU A 94 -0.81 28.80 -9.96
C LEU A 94 -1.44 30.15 -10.25
N ASP A 95 -1.79 30.41 -11.52
CA ASP A 95 -2.40 31.68 -11.92
C ASP A 95 -3.84 31.80 -11.40
N ASP A 96 -4.59 30.69 -11.41
CA ASP A 96 -6.01 30.66 -11.03
C ASP A 96 -6.23 30.53 -9.52
N TYR A 97 -5.34 29.84 -8.78
CA TYR A 97 -5.53 29.52 -7.37
C TYR A 97 -4.37 30.00 -6.50
N PRO A 98 -4.58 31.04 -5.68
CA PRO A 98 -3.51 31.69 -4.89
C PRO A 98 -2.92 30.81 -3.79
N ASN A 99 -3.59 29.74 -3.39
CA ASN A 99 -3.19 28.80 -2.35
C ASN A 99 -2.44 27.58 -2.89
N ILE A 100 -2.09 27.59 -4.18
CA ILE A 100 -1.21 26.60 -4.80
C ILE A 100 0.20 27.18 -4.88
N GLU A 101 1.16 26.46 -4.37
CA GLU A 101 2.58 26.80 -4.33
C GLU A 101 3.38 25.78 -5.15
N MET A 102 4.36 26.24 -5.92
CA MET A 102 5.26 25.37 -6.67
C MET A 102 6.71 25.58 -6.20
N TYR A 103 7.33 24.51 -5.75
CA TYR A 103 8.73 24.45 -5.36
C TYR A 103 9.49 23.64 -6.41
N ILE A 104 10.60 24.17 -6.92
CA ILE A 104 11.47 23.48 -7.87
C ILE A 104 12.81 23.26 -7.20
N LEU A 105 13.19 22.01 -6.99
CA LEU A 105 14.47 21.67 -6.37
C LEU A 105 15.63 22.00 -7.31
N SER A 106 16.79 22.34 -6.77
CA SER A 106 17.99 22.67 -7.57
C SER A 106 18.67 21.42 -8.17
N GLU A 107 18.39 20.25 -7.61
CA GLU A 107 18.91 18.96 -8.06
C GLU A 107 17.88 17.85 -7.78
N ASN A 108 17.97 16.76 -8.56
CA ASN A 108 17.16 15.59 -8.34
C ASN A 108 17.66 14.81 -7.12
N THR A 109 16.79 14.57 -6.16
CA THR A 109 17.12 13.91 -4.88
C THR A 109 17.12 12.38 -4.96
N GLY A 110 16.66 11.83 -6.10
CA GLY A 110 16.66 10.39 -6.38
C GLY A 110 15.49 9.61 -5.76
N GLY A 111 14.55 10.28 -5.09
CA GLY A 111 13.37 9.67 -4.48
C GLY A 111 12.38 10.71 -3.99
N ALA A 112 11.22 10.27 -3.55
CA ALA A 112 10.16 11.17 -3.09
C ALA A 112 10.46 11.84 -1.73
N HIS A 113 11.44 11.35 -0.98
CA HIS A 113 11.81 11.87 0.34
C HIS A 113 12.22 13.35 0.32
N GLY A 114 13.02 13.76 -0.67
CA GLY A 114 13.46 15.15 -0.79
C GLY A 114 12.29 16.13 -0.95
N PRO A 115 11.48 15.99 -2.01
CA PRO A 115 10.29 16.81 -2.20
C PRO A 115 9.32 16.78 -1.01
N ARG A 116 9.06 15.60 -0.43
CA ARG A 116 8.17 15.46 0.73
C ARG A 116 8.69 16.22 1.95
N ASN A 117 10.00 16.21 2.19
CA ASN A 117 10.63 16.95 3.28
C ASN A 117 10.54 18.47 3.08
N VAL A 118 10.71 18.96 1.85
CA VAL A 118 10.45 20.38 1.55
C VAL A 118 9.00 20.74 1.87
N GLY A 119 8.05 19.90 1.49
CA GLY A 119 6.64 20.08 1.83
C GLY A 119 6.40 20.09 3.34
N LEU A 120 6.98 19.18 4.11
CA LEU A 120 6.87 19.16 5.58
C LEU A 120 7.42 20.45 6.23
N MET A 121 8.52 20.98 5.70
CA MET A 121 9.13 22.20 6.21
C MET A 121 8.23 23.43 6.02
N HIS A 122 7.42 23.47 4.97
CA HIS A 122 6.56 24.59 4.61
C HIS A 122 5.07 24.36 4.93
N ALA A 123 4.70 23.18 5.40
CA ALA A 123 3.32 22.88 5.77
C ALA A 123 2.88 23.70 6.99
N HIS A 124 1.73 24.41 6.87
CA HIS A 124 1.15 25.17 7.97
C HIS A 124 -0.35 24.89 8.21
N GLY A 125 -0.95 23.98 7.44
CA GLY A 125 -2.29 23.47 7.69
C GLY A 125 -2.42 22.78 9.05
N GLU A 126 -3.64 22.68 9.55
CA GLU A 126 -3.93 21.92 10.77
C GLU A 126 -3.57 20.42 10.58
N TYR A 127 -3.87 19.92 9.40
CA TYR A 127 -3.58 18.54 8.99
C TYR A 127 -2.65 18.50 7.79
N ILE A 128 -1.95 17.39 7.63
CA ILE A 128 -1.05 17.09 6.50
C ILE A 128 -1.54 15.81 5.82
N VAL A 129 -1.56 15.85 4.50
CA VAL A 129 -1.68 14.66 3.63
C VAL A 129 -0.55 14.66 2.61
N ILE A 130 -0.11 13.47 2.25
CA ILE A 130 0.86 13.26 1.16
C ILE A 130 0.10 12.67 -0.03
N LEU A 131 0.23 13.29 -1.19
CA LEU A 131 -0.37 12.81 -2.42
C LEU A 131 0.73 12.53 -3.45
N ASP A 132 0.77 11.32 -3.97
CA ASP A 132 1.64 11.00 -5.10
C ASP A 132 1.09 11.67 -6.38
N ALA A 133 1.95 12.20 -7.21
CA ALA A 133 1.57 13.03 -8.36
C ALA A 133 0.77 12.28 -9.44
N ASP A 134 0.76 10.95 -9.40
CA ASP A 134 0.00 10.08 -10.29
C ASP A 134 -1.35 9.63 -9.70
N ASP A 135 -1.60 9.87 -8.40
CA ASP A 135 -2.83 9.54 -7.68
C ASP A 135 -3.82 10.73 -7.66
N TRP A 136 -5.03 10.50 -7.17
CA TRP A 136 -6.02 11.58 -7.01
C TRP A 136 -7.01 11.28 -5.88
N TYR A 137 -7.67 12.32 -5.37
CA TYR A 137 -8.68 12.22 -4.33
C TYR A 137 -10.10 12.16 -4.90
N ASP A 138 -10.99 11.57 -4.12
CA ASP A 138 -12.43 11.80 -4.26
C ASP A 138 -12.79 13.24 -3.85
N GLU A 139 -13.84 13.82 -4.44
CA GLU A 139 -14.25 15.21 -4.16
C GLU A 139 -14.55 15.49 -2.68
N GLY A 140 -15.04 14.49 -1.94
CA GLY A 140 -15.33 14.58 -0.52
C GLY A 140 -14.19 14.20 0.40
N ALA A 141 -13.06 13.78 -0.12
CA ALA A 141 -12.01 13.09 0.63
C ALA A 141 -11.42 13.92 1.76
N LEU A 142 -10.92 15.13 1.47
CA LEU A 142 -10.21 15.93 2.44
C LEU A 142 -11.15 16.48 3.52
N LYS A 143 -12.40 16.80 3.14
CA LYS A 143 -13.44 17.16 4.11
C LYS A 143 -13.73 15.98 5.06
N TYR A 144 -13.99 14.80 4.51
CA TYR A 144 -14.28 13.60 5.30
C TYR A 144 -13.16 13.29 6.29
N MET A 145 -11.90 13.25 5.82
CA MET A 145 -10.76 12.89 6.65
C MET A 145 -10.50 13.94 7.75
N SER A 146 -10.59 15.23 7.43
CA SER A 146 -10.38 16.29 8.41
C SER A 146 -11.50 16.35 9.46
N ASP A 147 -12.77 16.16 9.06
CA ASP A 147 -13.90 16.10 9.99
C ASP A 147 -13.83 14.86 10.88
N MET A 148 -13.38 13.72 10.36
CA MET A 148 -13.14 12.51 11.09
C MET A 148 -12.12 12.72 12.22
N LEU A 149 -10.97 13.34 11.91
CA LEU A 149 -9.94 13.65 12.91
C LEU A 149 -10.38 14.73 13.90
N ALA A 150 -11.06 15.79 13.42
CA ALA A 150 -11.60 16.82 14.28
C ALA A 150 -12.62 16.27 15.30
N SER A 151 -13.45 15.32 14.87
CA SER A 151 -14.49 14.72 15.74
C SER A 151 -13.94 13.68 16.72
N SER A 152 -12.81 13.05 16.44
CA SER A 152 -12.16 12.09 17.34
C SER A 152 -11.13 12.75 18.27
N GLY A 153 -10.53 13.84 17.83
CA GLY A 153 -9.38 14.43 18.50
C GLY A 153 -8.07 13.71 18.26
N ASP A 154 -8.06 12.64 17.43
CA ASP A 154 -6.86 11.89 17.11
C ASP A 154 -5.92 12.65 16.19
N ASP A 155 -4.66 12.27 16.21
CA ASP A 155 -3.60 12.85 15.39
C ASP A 155 -3.32 12.06 14.12
N PHE A 156 -3.86 10.84 14.00
CA PHE A 156 -3.65 9.93 12.90
C PHE A 156 -4.97 9.31 12.43
N GLY A 157 -5.32 9.55 11.17
CA GLY A 157 -6.54 9.06 10.56
C GLY A 157 -6.27 8.22 9.32
N VAL A 158 -7.05 7.15 9.15
CA VAL A 158 -6.96 6.24 8.01
C VAL A 158 -8.31 6.11 7.33
N SER A 159 -8.29 6.12 6.01
CA SER A 159 -9.46 5.92 5.15
C SER A 159 -9.18 4.95 4.01
N GLY A 160 -10.18 4.60 3.25
CA GLY A 160 -10.07 3.60 2.20
C GLY A 160 -9.47 4.13 0.91
N ILE A 161 -9.00 3.18 0.09
CA ILE A 161 -8.31 3.43 -1.18
C ILE A 161 -8.94 2.60 -2.29
N VAL A 162 -9.17 3.19 -3.45
CA VAL A 162 -9.55 2.54 -4.69
C VAL A 162 -8.32 2.38 -5.57
N GLN A 163 -8.16 1.27 -6.22
CA GLN A 163 -7.14 1.07 -7.25
C GLN A 163 -7.75 1.25 -8.63
N SER A 164 -7.14 2.07 -9.46
CA SER A 164 -7.44 2.18 -10.89
C SER A 164 -6.39 1.44 -11.71
N VAL A 165 -6.83 0.58 -12.63
CA VAL A 165 -5.97 -0.11 -13.60
C VAL A 165 -6.59 0.05 -14.96
N ASP A 166 -6.01 0.84 -15.82
CA ASP A 166 -6.50 1.14 -17.17
C ASP A 166 -7.99 1.56 -17.15
N GLY A 167 -8.33 2.45 -16.22
CA GLY A 167 -9.70 2.96 -16.00
C GLY A 167 -10.66 1.99 -15.28
N LYS A 168 -10.24 0.78 -14.95
CA LYS A 168 -11.03 -0.18 -14.17
C LYS A 168 -10.77 0.00 -12.69
N LEU A 169 -11.81 0.39 -11.95
CA LEU A 169 -11.73 0.58 -10.52
C LEU A 169 -11.90 -0.74 -9.77
N SER A 170 -11.10 -0.92 -8.73
CA SER A 170 -11.23 -2.03 -7.80
C SER A 170 -10.84 -1.57 -6.41
N LEU A 171 -11.44 -2.19 -5.38
CA LEU A 171 -10.95 -1.94 -4.03
C LEU A 171 -9.55 -2.51 -3.88
N LYS A 172 -8.69 -1.71 -3.34
CA LYS A 172 -7.45 -2.24 -2.87
C LYS A 172 -7.74 -2.99 -1.58
N SER A 173 -7.54 -4.34 -1.61
CA SER A 173 -7.72 -5.23 -0.46
C SER A 173 -7.23 -4.60 0.84
N LYS A 174 -8.12 -4.48 1.85
CA LYS A 174 -7.86 -3.63 2.99
C LYS A 174 -8.14 -4.26 4.31
N PRO A 175 -7.12 -4.33 5.11
CA PRO A 175 -7.29 -4.51 6.53
C PRO A 175 -8.20 -3.45 7.17
N TYR A 176 -8.20 -2.25 6.66
CA TYR A 176 -8.89 -1.10 7.26
C TYR A 176 -10.41 -1.21 7.31
N PHE A 177 -11.03 -2.05 6.51
CA PHE A 177 -12.49 -2.15 6.43
C PHE A 177 -13.11 -3.18 7.35
N ILE A 178 -12.29 -3.76 8.16
CA ILE A 178 -12.60 -4.90 8.97
C ILE A 178 -13.64 -4.64 10.03
N ASP A 179 -13.32 -3.73 10.90
CA ASP A 179 -14.13 -3.40 12.06
C ASP A 179 -15.02 -2.18 11.81
N GLY A 180 -15.10 -1.75 10.57
CA GLY A 180 -15.84 -0.56 10.23
C GLY A 180 -15.17 0.73 10.67
N ASP A 181 -15.98 1.75 10.94
CA ASP A 181 -15.52 2.98 11.53
C ASP A 181 -15.16 2.76 12.99
N PHE A 182 -14.03 3.30 13.42
CA PHE A 182 -13.69 3.37 14.83
C PHE A 182 -12.97 4.68 15.16
N LYS A 183 -13.04 5.10 16.40
CA LYS A 183 -12.36 6.29 16.92
C LYS A 183 -11.57 5.95 18.17
N ASN A 184 -10.47 6.68 18.35
CA ASN A 184 -9.66 6.64 19.57
C ASN A 184 -9.20 5.21 19.96
N ARG A 185 -8.91 4.37 18.96
CA ARG A 185 -8.40 3.03 19.22
C ARG A 185 -6.90 3.08 19.49
N SER A 186 -6.49 2.49 20.61
CA SER A 186 -5.07 2.35 20.91
C SER A 186 -4.34 1.54 19.84
N ILE A 187 -3.09 1.88 19.60
CA ILE A 187 -2.24 1.14 18.63
C ILE A 187 -2.13 -0.34 19.04
N GLN A 188 -2.09 -0.64 20.33
CA GLN A 188 -2.01 -2.01 20.86
C GLN A 188 -3.26 -2.84 20.56
N ASP A 189 -4.40 -2.18 20.38
CA ASP A 189 -5.69 -2.82 20.10
C ASP A 189 -6.01 -2.91 18.61
N LEU A 190 -5.10 -2.45 17.76
CA LEU A 190 -5.27 -2.54 16.31
C LEU A 190 -5.10 -4.00 15.85
N PRO A 191 -5.96 -4.46 14.92
CA PRO A 191 -5.76 -5.77 14.32
C PRO A 191 -4.43 -5.79 13.56
N SER A 192 -3.74 -6.94 13.61
CA SER A 192 -2.42 -7.10 12.95
C SER A 192 -2.43 -6.77 11.45
N GLU A 193 -3.58 -6.91 10.84
CA GLU A 193 -3.82 -6.61 9.43
C GLU A 193 -3.74 -5.11 9.13
N PHE A 194 -4.05 -4.26 10.10
CA PHE A 194 -3.94 -2.81 9.99
C PHE A 194 -2.51 -2.38 9.63
N TYR A 195 -1.53 -3.04 10.20
CA TYR A 195 -0.12 -2.78 9.92
C TYR A 195 0.32 -3.25 8.52
N GLY A 196 -0.50 -3.98 7.81
CA GLY A 196 -0.17 -4.52 6.49
C GLY A 196 0.04 -3.47 5.40
N TRP A 197 -0.46 -2.27 5.60
CA TRP A 197 -0.43 -1.22 4.60
C TRP A 197 -0.44 0.17 5.24
N LEU A 198 0.72 0.77 5.39
CA LEU A 198 0.86 2.20 5.66
C LEU A 198 1.72 2.80 4.56
N GLY A 199 1.13 3.67 3.78
CA GLY A 199 1.73 4.45 2.71
C GLY A 199 1.02 5.80 2.68
N PRO A 200 1.29 6.68 1.72
CA PRO A 200 0.70 8.01 1.71
C PRO A 200 -0.81 8.02 1.48
N GLN A 201 -1.32 6.99 0.78
CA GLN A 201 -2.71 6.97 0.36
C GLN A 201 -3.66 6.71 1.53
N GLY A 202 -4.72 7.51 1.61
CA GLY A 202 -5.78 7.35 2.61
C GLY A 202 -5.36 7.69 4.04
N ILE A 203 -4.22 8.34 4.25
CA ILE A 203 -3.75 8.77 5.56
C ILE A 203 -3.75 10.30 5.66
N MET A 204 -4.23 10.79 6.79
CA MET A 204 -4.12 12.19 7.21
C MET A 204 -3.55 12.24 8.61
N VAL A 205 -2.61 13.13 8.84
CA VAL A 205 -1.98 13.32 10.16
C VAL A 205 -2.11 14.77 10.63
N ARG A 206 -2.20 14.96 11.94
CA ARG A 206 -2.15 16.31 12.51
C ARG A 206 -0.74 16.86 12.41
N ARG A 207 -0.61 18.13 11.98
CA ARG A 207 0.71 18.76 11.80
C ARG A 207 1.53 18.83 13.09
N SER A 208 0.89 19.07 14.24
CA SER A 208 1.59 19.08 15.54
C SER A 208 2.28 17.75 15.83
N LEU A 209 1.66 16.61 15.49
CA LEU A 209 2.30 15.29 15.63
C LEU A 209 3.63 15.23 14.89
N VAL A 210 3.68 15.77 13.67
CA VAL A 210 4.89 15.79 12.83
C VAL A 210 5.95 16.73 13.39
N THR A 211 5.55 17.97 13.75
CA THR A 211 6.49 19.00 14.20
C THR A 211 7.05 18.75 15.60
N GLU A 212 6.22 18.30 16.55
CA GLU A 212 6.63 18.03 17.92
C GLU A 212 7.57 16.82 18.04
N ASN A 213 7.41 15.84 17.14
CA ASN A 213 8.25 14.64 17.10
C ASN A 213 9.36 14.75 16.04
N ASN A 214 9.48 15.88 15.35
CA ASN A 214 10.49 16.12 14.31
C ASN A 214 10.52 15.02 13.24
N LEU A 215 9.34 14.56 12.80
CA LEU A 215 9.20 13.50 11.81
C LEU A 215 9.61 13.99 10.43
N HIS A 216 10.28 13.12 9.68
CA HIS A 216 10.72 13.42 8.31
C HIS A 216 10.83 12.14 7.48
N PHE A 217 10.92 12.29 6.17
CA PHE A 217 11.14 11.19 5.25
C PHE A 217 12.64 10.89 5.17
N VAL A 218 13.04 9.67 5.51
CA VAL A 218 14.44 9.24 5.45
C VAL A 218 14.96 9.23 4.01
N ASN A 219 16.25 9.55 3.84
CA ASN A 219 16.89 9.54 2.53
C ASN A 219 17.06 8.12 2.01
N GLN A 220 16.01 7.60 1.41
CA GLN A 220 16.05 6.36 0.64
C GLN A 220 15.05 6.39 -0.52
N ARG A 221 15.36 5.65 -1.57
CA ARG A 221 14.58 5.68 -2.82
C ARG A 221 13.21 5.05 -2.69
N VAL A 222 13.03 4.09 -1.80
CA VAL A 222 11.79 3.30 -1.63
C VAL A 222 11.55 3.08 -0.15
N ALA A 223 10.29 3.00 0.26
CA ALA A 223 9.86 2.79 1.64
C ALA A 223 10.25 3.92 2.62
N ASP A 224 10.56 5.13 2.12
CA ASP A 224 10.67 6.35 2.89
C ASP A 224 9.33 6.72 3.54
N ASP A 225 8.24 6.54 2.80
CA ASP A 225 6.86 6.69 3.26
C ASP A 225 6.51 5.70 4.38
N VAL A 226 6.98 4.48 4.26
CA VAL A 226 6.74 3.43 5.26
C VAL A 226 7.34 3.84 6.61
N THR A 227 8.60 4.26 6.65
CA THR A 227 9.24 4.70 7.89
C THR A 227 8.50 5.88 8.51
N PHE A 228 8.17 6.89 7.72
CA PHE A 228 7.46 8.09 8.17
C PHE A 228 6.10 7.77 8.79
N PHE A 229 5.25 7.00 8.10
CA PHE A 229 3.91 6.71 8.60
C PHE A 229 3.91 5.75 9.80
N TYR A 230 4.90 4.86 9.90
CA TYR A 230 5.04 4.03 11.11
C TYR A 230 5.54 4.83 12.30
N GLU A 231 6.44 5.80 12.11
CA GLU A 231 6.81 6.75 13.16
C GLU A 231 5.62 7.58 13.60
N ALA A 232 4.90 8.19 12.65
CA ALA A 232 3.71 8.97 12.94
C ALA A 232 2.66 8.15 13.72
N MET A 233 2.43 6.91 13.30
CA MET A 233 1.55 5.98 14.02
C MET A 233 2.07 5.68 15.43
N ARG A 234 3.37 5.46 15.60
CA ARG A 234 3.97 5.16 16.92
C ARG A 234 3.85 6.31 17.90
N PHE A 235 4.00 7.54 17.43
CA PHE A 235 3.88 8.74 18.26
C PHE A 235 2.43 9.18 18.48
N SER A 236 1.50 8.74 17.64
CA SER A 236 0.07 8.88 17.89
C SER A 236 -0.36 7.96 19.04
N LYS A 237 -1.14 8.47 19.98
CA LYS A 237 -1.62 7.65 21.12
C LYS A 237 -2.73 6.72 20.66
N THR A 238 -3.60 7.24 19.85
CA THR A 238 -4.77 6.57 19.31
C THR A 238 -4.96 6.91 17.84
N ILE A 239 -5.73 6.08 17.16
CA ILE A 239 -5.97 6.17 15.72
C ILE A 239 -7.47 6.13 15.46
N THR A 240 -7.89 6.91 14.48
CA THR A 240 -9.25 6.87 13.94
C THR A 240 -9.24 6.30 12.53
N GLN A 241 -10.18 5.41 12.25
CA GLN A 241 -10.42 4.85 10.93
C GLN A 241 -11.82 5.17 10.43
N GLY A 242 -11.90 5.56 9.17
CA GLY A 242 -13.15 5.72 8.46
C GLY A 242 -13.27 4.82 7.23
N LYS A 243 -14.48 4.34 6.96
CA LYS A 243 -14.77 3.44 5.83
C LYS A 243 -14.77 4.11 4.46
N ALA A 244 -14.88 5.44 4.40
CA ALA A 244 -14.96 6.12 3.11
C ALA A 244 -13.73 5.86 2.26
N LEU A 245 -13.95 5.66 0.97
CA LEU A 245 -12.91 5.48 -0.03
C LEU A 245 -12.51 6.86 -0.54
N THR A 246 -11.36 7.35 -0.11
CA THR A 246 -10.97 8.74 -0.31
C THR A 246 -9.93 8.93 -1.41
N THR A 247 -9.09 7.93 -1.65
CA THR A 247 -7.92 8.06 -2.52
C THR A 247 -7.98 7.05 -3.65
N TYR A 248 -7.72 7.50 -4.86
CA TYR A 248 -7.58 6.66 -6.05
C TYR A 248 -6.11 6.46 -6.37
N LEU A 249 -5.66 5.22 -6.29
CA LEU A 249 -4.31 4.78 -6.56
C LEU A 249 -4.15 4.39 -8.02
N ASN A 250 -3.31 5.10 -8.77
CA ASN A 250 -3.04 4.81 -10.17
C ASN A 250 -2.13 3.59 -10.33
N ARG A 251 -2.62 2.59 -11.06
CA ARG A 251 -1.87 1.36 -11.42
C ARG A 251 -1.94 1.05 -12.91
N ASP A 252 -2.21 2.06 -13.74
CA ASP A 252 -2.26 1.93 -15.18
C ASP A 252 -0.96 1.33 -15.72
N ALA A 253 -1.03 0.62 -16.84
CA ALA A 253 0.10 -0.16 -17.35
C ALA A 253 1.30 0.73 -17.77
N ASP A 254 1.03 1.94 -18.26
CA ASP A 254 2.00 2.94 -18.69
C ASP A 254 2.62 3.74 -17.54
N ASN A 255 2.02 3.69 -16.34
CA ASN A 255 2.57 4.32 -15.15
C ASN A 255 3.87 3.63 -14.70
N ALA A 256 5.00 4.32 -14.83
CA ALA A 256 6.35 3.81 -14.53
C ALA A 256 6.74 3.89 -13.04
N GLY A 257 5.79 3.90 -12.11
CA GLY A 257 6.02 4.08 -10.68
C GLY A 257 7.20 3.27 -10.08
N LEU A 258 7.92 3.85 -9.16
CA LEU A 258 9.11 3.28 -8.50
C LEU A 258 8.85 1.90 -7.87
N SER A 259 7.64 1.64 -7.42
CA SER A 259 7.23 0.35 -6.83
C SER A 259 7.21 -0.82 -7.83
N LYS A 260 7.26 -0.55 -9.14
CA LYS A 260 7.36 -1.57 -10.18
C LYS A 260 8.80 -2.01 -10.45
N ALA A 261 9.79 -1.19 -10.11
CA ALA A 261 11.21 -1.46 -10.33
C ALA A 261 11.84 -2.22 -9.14
N ILE A 262 11.46 -3.47 -8.97
CA ILE A 262 12.01 -4.32 -7.89
C ILE A 262 13.44 -4.72 -8.26
N ASN A 263 14.40 -4.13 -7.57
CA ASN A 263 15.83 -4.38 -7.72
C ASN A 263 16.51 -4.58 -6.35
N ARG A 264 17.84 -4.69 -6.30
CA ARG A 264 18.59 -4.86 -5.05
C ARG A 264 18.35 -3.69 -4.07
N ASN A 265 18.36 -2.47 -4.55
CA ASN A 265 18.15 -1.28 -3.70
C ASN A 265 16.74 -1.27 -3.10
N PHE A 266 15.72 -1.69 -3.85
CA PHE A 266 14.37 -1.88 -3.35
C PHE A 266 14.34 -2.85 -2.15
N MET A 267 15.02 -4.00 -2.29
CA MET A 267 15.12 -5.00 -1.21
C MET A 267 15.78 -4.41 0.04
N ILE A 268 16.92 -3.76 -0.13
CA ILE A 268 17.69 -3.17 0.99
C ILE A 268 16.86 -2.10 1.69
N SER A 269 16.24 -1.19 0.95
CA SER A 269 15.38 -0.15 1.51
C SER A 269 14.26 -0.74 2.37
N TRP A 270 13.60 -1.79 1.90
CA TRP A 270 12.56 -2.46 2.69
C TRP A 270 13.10 -3.16 3.93
N LEU A 271 14.23 -3.87 3.83
CA LEU A 271 14.81 -4.55 4.99
C LEU A 271 15.27 -3.56 6.06
N ARG A 272 15.84 -2.41 5.67
CA ARG A 272 16.19 -1.31 6.57
C ARG A 272 14.95 -0.76 7.27
N ALA A 273 13.89 -0.43 6.51
CA ALA A 273 12.65 0.05 7.07
C ALA A 273 12.05 -0.94 8.08
N LEU A 274 12.03 -2.25 7.77
CA LEU A 274 11.51 -3.28 8.68
C LEU A 274 12.38 -3.45 9.94
N SER A 275 13.69 -3.35 9.81
CA SER A 275 14.60 -3.39 10.96
C SER A 275 14.33 -2.21 11.89
N TYR A 276 14.22 -1.00 11.34
CA TYR A 276 13.88 0.18 12.10
C TYR A 276 12.53 0.07 12.80
N ILE A 277 11.51 -0.39 12.10
CA ILE A 277 10.18 -0.60 12.68
C ILE A 277 10.21 -1.64 13.81
N ASN A 278 11.06 -2.67 13.69
CA ASN A 278 11.27 -3.61 14.78
C ASN A 278 11.76 -2.94 16.05
N ASP A 279 12.68 -2.00 15.91
CA ASP A 279 13.28 -1.29 17.04
C ASP A 279 12.37 -0.17 17.57
N LEU A 280 11.50 0.38 16.72
CA LEU A 280 10.56 1.45 17.07
C LEU A 280 9.40 0.99 17.97
N PHE A 281 8.88 -0.21 17.74
CA PHE A 281 7.73 -0.74 18.48
C PHE A 281 8.15 -1.74 19.55
N PRO A 282 7.47 -1.78 20.71
CA PRO A 282 7.73 -2.78 21.73
C PRO A 282 7.41 -4.19 21.23
N ASP A 283 8.03 -5.19 21.85
CA ASP A 283 7.77 -6.59 21.53
C ASP A 283 6.34 -6.97 21.93
N ASP A 284 5.50 -7.18 20.95
CA ASP A 284 4.14 -7.67 21.08
C ASP A 284 3.72 -8.50 19.85
N THR A 285 2.61 -9.21 19.99
CA THR A 285 2.08 -10.08 18.95
C THR A 285 1.69 -9.30 17.67
N SER A 286 1.28 -8.04 17.80
CA SER A 286 0.88 -7.21 16.67
C SER A 286 2.10 -6.85 15.80
N LYS A 287 3.19 -6.43 16.44
CA LYS A 287 4.49 -6.19 15.78
C LYS A 287 4.99 -7.47 15.09
N GLU A 288 5.01 -8.60 15.80
CA GLU A 288 5.45 -9.88 15.25
C GLU A 288 4.67 -10.27 13.99
N ARG A 289 3.34 -10.19 14.05
CA ARG A 289 2.47 -10.49 12.91
C ARG A 289 2.72 -9.55 11.74
N PHE A 290 2.86 -8.28 12.01
CA PHE A 290 3.13 -7.27 10.99
C PHE A 290 4.46 -7.52 10.28
N LEU A 291 5.58 -7.64 11.03
CA LEU A 291 6.90 -7.89 10.46
C LEU A 291 6.92 -9.20 9.67
N SER A 292 6.31 -10.25 10.20
CA SER A 292 6.15 -11.53 9.50
C SER A 292 5.46 -11.38 8.16
N ARG A 293 4.37 -10.59 8.09
CA ARG A 293 3.63 -10.34 6.85
C ARG A 293 4.48 -9.62 5.82
N ARG A 294 5.26 -8.66 6.25
CA ARG A 294 6.15 -7.92 5.34
C ARG A 294 7.31 -8.77 4.84
N ILE A 295 7.90 -9.59 5.71
CA ILE A 295 8.94 -10.55 5.32
C ILE A 295 8.36 -11.58 4.34
N GLU A 296 7.16 -12.10 4.61
CA GLU A 296 6.46 -13.01 3.70
C GLU A 296 6.21 -12.38 2.32
N TRP A 297 5.87 -11.09 2.29
CA TRP A 297 5.72 -10.36 1.04
C TRP A 297 7.05 -10.15 0.32
N LEU A 298 8.13 -9.81 1.02
CA LEU A 298 9.48 -9.70 0.43
C LEU A 298 9.94 -11.02 -0.17
N ILE A 299 9.70 -12.15 0.48
CA ILE A 299 9.97 -13.48 -0.07
C ILE A 299 9.23 -13.66 -1.39
N HIS A 300 7.95 -13.26 -1.47
CA HIS A 300 7.20 -13.33 -2.72
C HIS A 300 7.87 -12.48 -3.81
N ASP A 301 8.18 -11.24 -3.50
CA ASP A 301 8.70 -10.29 -4.50
C ASP A 301 10.12 -10.65 -4.94
N PHE A 302 10.98 -11.07 -4.03
CA PHE A 302 12.38 -11.36 -4.36
C PHE A 302 12.64 -12.78 -4.84
N CYS A 303 11.94 -13.76 -4.30
CA CYS A 303 12.18 -15.16 -4.66
C CYS A 303 11.27 -15.64 -5.80
N LEU A 304 10.09 -15.04 -6.00
CA LEU A 304 9.05 -15.61 -6.85
C LEU A 304 8.71 -14.79 -8.09
N LYS A 305 8.77 -13.47 -8.04
CA LYS A 305 8.52 -12.62 -9.22
C LYS A 305 9.65 -12.74 -10.24
N ARG A 306 9.28 -13.00 -11.50
CA ARG A 306 10.24 -13.21 -12.61
C ARG A 306 10.52 -11.98 -13.46
N ASN A 307 9.55 -11.10 -13.63
CA ASN A 307 9.63 -9.94 -14.52
C ASN A 307 10.18 -8.71 -13.78
N ILE A 308 11.37 -8.84 -13.25
CA ILE A 308 11.99 -7.75 -12.54
C ILE A 308 13.32 -7.50 -13.24
N GLY A 309 13.73 -6.23 -13.37
CA GLY A 309 15.02 -5.84 -13.95
C GLY A 309 16.26 -6.46 -13.30
N TYR A 310 16.03 -7.40 -12.39
CA TYR A 310 17.04 -8.17 -11.65
C TYR A 310 16.94 -9.65 -12.03
N LYS A 311 17.91 -10.12 -12.81
CA LYS A 311 17.91 -11.48 -13.34
C LYS A 311 17.80 -12.54 -12.25
N TYR A 312 16.81 -13.42 -12.35
CA TYR A 312 16.66 -14.55 -11.44
C TYR A 312 17.89 -15.46 -11.48
N SER A 313 18.61 -15.58 -10.37
CA SER A 313 19.86 -16.34 -10.27
C SER A 313 20.12 -16.81 -8.84
N LYS A 314 21.02 -17.80 -8.68
CA LYS A 314 21.47 -18.22 -7.36
C LYS A 314 22.18 -17.10 -6.59
N ASN A 315 22.87 -16.20 -7.29
CA ASN A 315 23.57 -15.07 -6.67
C ASN A 315 22.56 -14.09 -6.06
N ARG A 316 21.45 -13.82 -6.74
CA ARG A 316 20.35 -13.02 -6.20
C ARG A 316 19.78 -13.65 -4.91
N LEU A 317 19.56 -14.95 -4.90
CA LEU A 317 19.06 -15.65 -3.71
C LEU A 317 20.06 -15.62 -2.56
N ARG A 318 21.37 -15.70 -2.83
CA ARG A 318 22.42 -15.56 -1.81
C ARG A 318 22.48 -14.14 -1.25
N ASP A 319 22.40 -13.15 -2.11
CA ASP A 319 22.38 -11.72 -1.73
C ASP A 319 21.17 -11.44 -0.84
N PHE A 320 19.98 -11.86 -1.25
CA PHE A 320 18.78 -11.76 -0.43
C PHE A 320 18.94 -12.46 0.93
N LYS A 321 19.46 -13.69 0.92
CA LYS A 321 19.70 -14.46 2.15
C LYS A 321 20.65 -13.73 3.11
N ALA A 322 21.73 -13.17 2.60
CA ALA A 322 22.72 -12.48 3.44
C ALA A 322 22.12 -11.27 4.14
N HIS A 323 21.34 -10.45 3.43
CA HIS A 323 20.64 -9.31 4.01
C HIS A 323 19.53 -9.76 4.98
N LEU A 324 18.80 -10.80 4.61
CA LEU A 324 17.75 -11.35 5.47
C LEU A 324 18.33 -11.89 6.78
N ASP A 325 19.46 -12.61 6.74
CA ASP A 325 20.14 -13.12 7.94
C ASP A 325 20.57 -12.02 8.91
N PHE A 326 21.10 -10.94 8.37
CA PHE A 326 21.44 -9.78 9.17
C PHE A 326 20.19 -9.21 9.87
N TYR A 327 19.10 -9.07 9.13
CA TYR A 327 17.85 -8.56 9.67
C TYR A 327 17.20 -9.53 10.70
N ILE A 328 17.14 -10.83 10.39
CA ILE A 328 16.58 -11.85 11.30
C ILE A 328 17.36 -11.90 12.61
N GLY A 329 18.68 -11.73 12.57
CA GLY A 329 19.51 -11.70 13.76
C GLY A 329 19.15 -10.58 14.75
N ARG A 330 18.34 -9.61 14.32
CA ARG A 330 17.81 -8.50 15.13
C ARG A 330 16.38 -8.76 15.65
N LEU A 331 15.68 -9.77 15.13
CA LEU A 331 14.33 -10.13 15.58
C LEU A 331 14.39 -11.00 16.84
N SER A 332 13.49 -10.73 17.79
CA SER A 332 13.28 -11.53 19.00
C SER A 332 12.45 -12.80 18.78
N PHE A 333 11.93 -13.01 17.57
CA PHE A 333 10.98 -14.09 17.23
C PHE A 333 11.25 -14.69 15.85
N ASP A 334 10.69 -15.89 15.58
CA ASP A 334 10.70 -16.51 14.23
C ASP A 334 9.51 -15.98 13.40
N PRO A 335 9.76 -15.20 12.34
CA PRO A 335 8.67 -14.62 11.54
C PRO A 335 7.84 -15.68 10.81
N SER A 336 8.35 -16.88 10.58
CA SER A 336 7.63 -17.92 9.84
C SER A 336 6.39 -18.46 10.59
N ILE A 337 6.30 -18.25 11.89
CA ILE A 337 5.17 -18.64 12.73
C ILE A 337 3.87 -17.99 12.20
N HIS A 338 3.94 -16.73 11.75
CA HIS A 338 2.79 -15.96 11.31
C HIS A 338 2.60 -15.94 9.78
N PHE A 339 3.44 -16.67 9.00
CA PHE A 339 3.23 -16.77 7.56
C PHE A 339 1.92 -17.49 7.24
N ARG A 340 1.17 -16.95 6.30
CA ARG A 340 -0.13 -17.52 5.88
C ARG A 340 -0.02 -18.45 4.67
N ASN A 341 1.00 -18.27 3.86
CA ASN A 341 1.15 -19.02 2.62
C ASN A 341 2.14 -20.17 2.75
N ASP A 342 1.67 -21.41 2.63
CA ASP A 342 2.49 -22.62 2.80
C ASP A 342 3.65 -22.71 1.80
N PHE A 343 3.49 -22.14 0.60
CA PHE A 343 4.59 -22.09 -0.36
C PHE A 343 5.71 -21.17 0.13
N ARG A 344 5.35 -19.99 0.68
CA ARG A 344 6.32 -19.06 1.26
C ARG A 344 6.98 -19.62 2.51
N LYS A 345 6.25 -20.39 3.34
CA LYS A 345 6.83 -21.17 4.45
C LYS A 345 7.87 -22.17 3.94
N THR A 346 7.61 -22.80 2.80
CA THR A 346 8.56 -23.74 2.20
C THR A 346 9.81 -23.02 1.69
N VAL A 347 9.66 -21.85 1.03
CA VAL A 347 10.79 -20.98 0.64
C VAL A 347 11.63 -20.60 1.86
N TRP A 348 10.96 -20.19 2.94
CA TRP A 348 11.61 -19.85 4.21
C TRP A 348 12.45 -20.97 4.76
N ARG A 349 11.93 -22.21 4.83
CA ARG A 349 12.68 -23.38 5.28
C ARG A 349 13.94 -23.67 4.46
N TYR A 350 13.93 -23.38 3.16
CA TYR A 350 15.13 -23.47 2.33
C TYR A 350 16.15 -22.39 2.67
N LEU A 351 15.68 -21.17 2.93
CA LEU A 351 16.54 -20.05 3.35
C LEU A 351 17.16 -20.33 4.71
N GLU A 352 16.39 -20.74 5.72
CA GLU A 352 16.89 -21.12 7.05
C GLU A 352 18.01 -22.17 6.97
N LYS A 353 17.80 -23.21 6.18
CA LYS A 353 18.76 -24.29 6.01
C LYS A 353 19.94 -23.92 5.10
N ASN A 354 20.05 -22.68 4.67
CA ASN A 354 21.04 -22.20 3.71
C ASN A 354 21.12 -23.06 2.43
N ASN A 355 20.00 -23.70 2.04
CA ASN A 355 19.93 -24.57 0.87
C ASN A 355 19.53 -23.81 -0.39
N ILE A 356 20.39 -22.92 -0.84
CA ILE A 356 20.14 -22.08 -2.03
C ILE A 356 19.98 -22.91 -3.31
N ASN A 357 20.69 -24.02 -3.44
CA ASN A 357 20.54 -24.90 -4.61
C ASN A 357 19.17 -25.57 -4.64
N GLY A 358 18.72 -26.08 -3.51
CA GLY A 358 17.36 -26.63 -3.36
C GLY A 358 16.29 -25.60 -3.62
N LEU A 359 16.43 -24.41 -3.04
CA LEU A 359 15.52 -23.28 -3.25
C LEU A 359 15.41 -22.90 -4.73
N TYR A 360 16.56 -22.75 -5.42
CA TYR A 360 16.59 -22.41 -6.84
C TYR A 360 15.86 -23.45 -7.68
N ARG A 361 16.11 -24.75 -7.45
CA ARG A 361 15.41 -25.85 -8.13
C ARG A 361 13.91 -25.86 -7.82
N PHE A 362 13.53 -25.66 -6.56
CA PHE A 362 12.14 -25.61 -6.12
C PHE A 362 11.35 -24.50 -6.83
N ILE A 363 11.89 -23.29 -6.87
CA ILE A 363 11.26 -22.14 -7.56
C ILE A 363 11.21 -22.38 -9.07
N PHE A 364 12.24 -22.96 -9.66
CA PHE A 364 12.24 -23.29 -11.09
C PHE A 364 11.12 -24.28 -11.44
N LEU A 365 11.02 -25.39 -10.70
CA LEU A 365 9.99 -26.40 -10.90
C LEU A 365 8.59 -25.85 -10.68
N PHE A 366 8.41 -25.02 -9.66
CA PHE A 366 7.14 -24.32 -9.42
C PHE A 366 6.73 -23.45 -10.60
N SER A 367 7.66 -22.77 -11.19
CA SER A 367 7.40 -21.89 -12.33
C SER A 367 7.07 -22.65 -13.61
N VAL A 368 7.75 -23.76 -13.87
CA VAL A 368 7.42 -24.67 -14.99
C VAL A 368 6.00 -25.20 -14.82
N ARG A 369 5.66 -25.64 -13.62
CA ARG A 369 4.33 -26.11 -13.27
C ARG A 369 3.25 -25.05 -13.48
N TRP A 370 3.49 -23.79 -13.06
CA TRP A 370 2.56 -22.69 -13.27
C TRP A 370 2.29 -22.43 -14.75
N VAL A 371 3.34 -22.42 -15.58
CA VAL A 371 3.23 -22.24 -17.04
C VAL A 371 2.44 -23.37 -17.69
N LEU A 372 2.74 -24.60 -17.31
CA LEU A 372 2.04 -25.79 -17.85
C LEU A 372 0.55 -25.76 -17.47
N ASN A 373 0.23 -25.44 -16.22
CA ASN A 373 -1.15 -25.34 -15.79
C ASN A 373 -1.93 -24.23 -16.51
N LYS A 374 -1.29 -23.07 -16.72
CA LYS A 374 -1.91 -21.97 -17.46
C LYS A 374 -2.17 -22.33 -18.93
N LYS A 375 -1.21 -23.00 -19.57
CA LYS A 375 -1.32 -23.38 -21.01
C LYS A 375 -2.23 -24.58 -21.26
N LEU A 376 -2.30 -25.53 -20.33
CA LEU A 376 -3.03 -26.78 -20.51
C LEU A 376 -4.40 -26.78 -19.79
N GLY A 377 -4.76 -25.69 -19.09
CA GLY A 377 -6.01 -25.61 -18.34
C GLY A 377 -6.15 -26.63 -17.20
N LEU A 378 -5.04 -27.26 -16.79
CA LEU A 378 -4.99 -28.34 -15.82
C LEU A 378 -5.15 -27.83 -14.38
N LYS A 379 -6.28 -27.23 -14.08
CA LYS A 379 -6.64 -26.84 -12.71
C LYS A 379 -7.67 -27.80 -12.18
N THR A 380 -7.34 -28.56 -11.17
CA THR A 380 -8.30 -29.38 -10.44
C THR A 380 -8.56 -28.74 -9.08
N VAL A 381 -9.79 -28.40 -8.80
CA VAL A 381 -10.24 -27.88 -7.51
C VAL A 381 -10.90 -29.03 -6.76
N VAL A 382 -10.39 -29.37 -5.61
CA VAL A 382 -11.00 -30.36 -4.72
C VAL A 382 -11.05 -29.78 -3.32
N ALA A 383 -12.24 -29.63 -2.77
CA ALA A 383 -12.50 -29.24 -1.39
C ALA A 383 -11.62 -28.06 -0.89
N SER A 384 -11.80 -26.85 -1.43
CA SER A 384 -11.07 -25.63 -1.05
C SER A 384 -9.54 -25.64 -1.31
N THR A 385 -9.01 -26.64 -1.99
CA THR A 385 -7.59 -26.75 -2.34
C THR A 385 -7.42 -26.98 -3.83
N TYR A 386 -6.46 -26.29 -4.43
CA TYR A 386 -6.04 -26.61 -5.79
C TYR A 386 -4.98 -27.69 -5.74
N TYR A 387 -5.26 -28.83 -6.38
CA TYR A 387 -4.27 -29.86 -6.59
C TYR A 387 -3.69 -29.75 -7.99
N TYR A 388 -2.39 -29.87 -8.04
CA TYR A 388 -1.70 -29.99 -9.30
C TYR A 388 -1.61 -31.46 -9.71
N PRO A 389 -1.60 -31.79 -11.02
CA PRO A 389 -1.54 -33.16 -11.49
C PRO A 389 -0.42 -33.97 -10.84
N LYS A 390 -0.64 -35.29 -10.64
CA LYS A 390 0.29 -36.23 -9.99
C LYS A 390 1.70 -36.25 -10.58
N LEU A 391 1.90 -35.84 -11.84
CA LEU A 391 3.22 -35.75 -12.48
C LEU A 391 4.24 -34.88 -11.72
N LEU A 392 3.77 -34.03 -10.81
CA LEU A 392 4.59 -33.12 -10.01
C LEU A 392 4.32 -33.28 -8.50
N SER A 393 3.93 -34.50 -8.09
CA SER A 393 3.56 -34.83 -6.71
C SER A 393 4.69 -34.70 -5.70
N SER A 394 5.95 -34.61 -6.15
CA SER A 394 7.11 -34.35 -5.29
C SER A 394 7.23 -32.93 -4.81
N LEU A 395 6.42 -32.00 -5.35
CA LEU A 395 6.36 -30.61 -4.88
C LEU A 395 5.32 -30.48 -3.77
N PRO A 396 5.59 -29.66 -2.74
CA PRO A 396 4.62 -29.42 -1.69
C PRO A 396 3.28 -28.95 -2.28
N GLN A 397 2.20 -29.52 -1.78
CA GLN A 397 0.86 -29.05 -2.13
C GLN A 397 0.70 -27.63 -1.57
N THR A 398 0.36 -26.68 -2.43
CA THR A 398 0.09 -25.30 -2.03
C THR A 398 -1.40 -25.04 -2.08
N ARG A 399 -1.95 -24.58 -0.96
CA ARG A 399 -3.29 -24.00 -0.95
C ARG A 399 -3.27 -22.72 -1.77
N LEU A 400 -4.26 -22.52 -2.62
CA LEU A 400 -4.48 -21.23 -3.27
C LEU A 400 -5.20 -20.30 -2.31
N ASP A 401 -4.93 -19.01 -2.42
CA ASP A 401 -5.49 -18.02 -1.51
C ASP A 401 -7.01 -18.07 -1.51
N ALA A 402 -7.67 -17.69 -2.57
CA ALA A 402 -9.10 -17.82 -2.72
C ALA A 402 -9.48 -17.73 -4.19
N TYR A 403 -10.56 -18.38 -4.55
CA TYR A 403 -11.20 -18.26 -5.85
C TYR A 403 -12.71 -18.21 -5.65
N ALA A 404 -13.37 -17.29 -6.34
CA ALA A 404 -14.82 -17.25 -6.39
C ALA A 404 -15.28 -17.04 -7.83
N ALA A 405 -16.36 -17.69 -8.19
CA ALA A 405 -16.99 -17.56 -9.51
C ALA A 405 -18.50 -17.61 -9.39
N VAL A 406 -19.17 -16.78 -10.18
CA VAL A 406 -20.62 -16.91 -10.39
C VAL A 406 -20.87 -18.16 -11.23
N LYS A 407 -21.73 -19.04 -10.73
CA LYS A 407 -22.18 -20.24 -11.43
C LYS A 407 -23.50 -20.01 -12.11
N TYR A 408 -24.34 -19.23 -11.48
CA TYR A 408 -25.69 -19.01 -11.96
C TYR A 408 -26.23 -17.70 -11.41
N PHE A 409 -26.95 -16.96 -12.26
CA PHE A 409 -27.67 -15.74 -11.89
C PHE A 409 -29.08 -15.83 -12.41
N SER A 410 -30.07 -15.73 -11.54
CA SER A 410 -31.49 -15.73 -11.90
C SER A 410 -32.32 -15.08 -10.80
N GLN A 411 -33.34 -14.32 -11.20
CA GLN A 411 -34.30 -13.70 -10.28
C GLN A 411 -33.64 -12.97 -9.10
N ASN A 412 -32.66 -12.13 -9.40
CA ASN A 412 -31.91 -11.34 -8.39
C ASN A 412 -31.09 -12.18 -7.40
N THR A 413 -30.84 -13.45 -7.69
CA THR A 413 -30.05 -14.34 -6.85
C THR A 413 -28.80 -14.78 -7.60
N LEU A 414 -27.63 -14.51 -7.01
CA LEU A 414 -26.36 -15.03 -7.48
C LEU A 414 -26.06 -16.35 -6.78
N THR A 415 -25.78 -17.40 -7.52
CA THR A 415 -25.14 -18.60 -6.97
C THR A 415 -23.65 -18.50 -7.18
N VAL A 416 -22.90 -18.37 -6.08
CA VAL A 416 -21.46 -18.17 -6.07
C VAL A 416 -20.79 -19.43 -5.53
N GLU A 417 -19.80 -19.93 -6.27
CA GLU A 417 -18.95 -21.02 -5.82
C GLU A 417 -17.61 -20.43 -5.33
N VAL A 418 -17.29 -20.65 -4.06
CA VAL A 418 -16.10 -20.12 -3.40
C VAL A 418 -15.19 -21.25 -2.95
N PHE A 419 -13.96 -21.24 -3.45
CA PHE A 419 -12.91 -22.15 -3.02
C PHE A 419 -11.86 -21.39 -2.24
N SER A 420 -11.86 -21.57 -0.94
CA SER A 420 -10.91 -20.92 -0.04
C SER A 420 -10.71 -21.78 1.20
N TYR A 421 -9.50 -21.79 1.75
CA TYR A 421 -9.24 -22.29 3.09
C TYR A 421 -9.59 -21.26 4.18
N LYS A 422 -9.89 -20.02 3.75
CA LYS A 422 -10.31 -18.93 4.61
C LYS A 422 -11.82 -18.96 4.74
N LYS A 423 -12.31 -18.60 5.91
CA LYS A 423 -13.75 -18.49 6.15
C LYS A 423 -14.32 -17.29 5.39
N VAL A 424 -15.42 -17.49 4.67
CA VAL A 424 -16.20 -16.40 4.10
C VAL A 424 -16.91 -15.69 5.24
N VAL A 425 -16.78 -14.38 5.31
CA VAL A 425 -17.42 -13.53 6.33
C VAL A 425 -18.51 -12.63 5.76
N GLY A 426 -18.53 -12.45 4.43
CA GLY A 426 -19.57 -11.64 3.82
C GLY A 426 -19.52 -11.59 2.31
N PHE A 427 -20.56 -10.96 1.77
CA PHE A 427 -20.65 -10.51 0.39
C PHE A 427 -21.03 -9.04 0.42
N GLU A 428 -20.41 -8.23 -0.44
CA GLU A 428 -20.67 -6.81 -0.52
C GLU A 428 -20.93 -6.38 -1.95
N TYR A 429 -21.91 -5.51 -2.12
CA TYR A 429 -22.16 -4.80 -3.37
C TYR A 429 -21.48 -3.44 -3.35
N ARG A 430 -21.03 -2.99 -4.51
CA ARG A 430 -20.41 -1.67 -4.69
C ARG A 430 -20.64 -1.19 -6.12
N GLN A 431 -20.83 0.13 -6.26
CA GLN A 431 -20.84 0.78 -7.58
C GLN A 431 -19.43 1.24 -7.91
N LEU A 432 -18.90 0.87 -9.06
CA LEU A 432 -17.53 1.22 -9.46
C LEU A 432 -17.31 2.71 -9.67
N ASN A 433 -18.35 3.46 -10.02
CA ASN A 433 -18.30 4.90 -10.22
C ASN A 433 -18.45 5.70 -8.90
N GLN A 434 -18.94 5.10 -7.83
CA GLN A 434 -19.10 5.71 -6.51
C GLN A 434 -18.72 4.74 -5.39
N PRO A 435 -17.52 4.18 -5.39
CA PRO A 435 -17.17 3.04 -4.55
C PRO A 435 -17.16 3.35 -3.05
N TYR A 436 -16.96 4.59 -2.64
CA TYR A 436 -16.92 5.01 -1.24
C TYR A 436 -18.33 5.22 -0.63
N LEU A 437 -19.35 5.54 -1.47
CA LEU A 437 -20.73 5.72 -1.02
C LEU A 437 -21.56 4.44 -1.14
N SER A 438 -21.13 3.50 -1.95
CA SER A 438 -21.96 2.39 -2.43
C SER A 438 -21.70 1.05 -1.77
N ARG A 439 -20.93 1.03 -0.68
CA ARG A 439 -20.62 -0.20 0.01
C ARG A 439 -21.83 -0.69 0.82
N GLU A 440 -22.40 -1.80 0.39
CA GLU A 440 -23.59 -2.37 0.99
C GLU A 440 -23.38 -3.87 1.24
N GLU A 441 -23.66 -4.33 2.46
CA GLU A 441 -23.63 -5.76 2.80
C GLU A 441 -24.81 -6.47 2.15
N LEU A 442 -24.52 -7.58 1.48
CA LEU A 442 -25.52 -8.39 0.83
C LEU A 442 -25.94 -9.56 1.72
N THR A 443 -27.25 -9.80 1.74
CA THR A 443 -27.78 -11.01 2.39
C THR A 443 -27.36 -12.24 1.61
N TYR A 444 -26.85 -13.25 2.30
CA TYR A 444 -26.43 -14.49 1.69
C TYR A 444 -26.75 -15.72 2.54
N GLU A 445 -26.88 -16.86 1.89
CA GLU A 445 -27.07 -18.16 2.52
C GLU A 445 -26.01 -19.15 1.98
N LYS A 446 -25.44 -19.94 2.89
CA LYS A 446 -24.57 -21.05 2.49
C LYS A 446 -25.41 -22.29 2.19
N ILE A 447 -25.49 -22.68 0.91
CA ILE A 447 -26.31 -23.79 0.43
C ILE A 447 -25.54 -25.12 0.29
N ALA A 448 -24.21 -25.06 0.27
CA ALA A 448 -23.30 -26.22 0.27
C ALA A 448 -21.92 -25.79 0.79
N ASP A 449 -20.98 -26.73 0.95
CA ASP A 449 -19.66 -26.44 1.54
C ASP A 449 -18.91 -25.28 0.88
N ASN A 450 -19.04 -25.13 -0.41
CA ASN A 450 -18.39 -24.09 -1.21
C ASN A 450 -19.34 -23.25 -2.04
N ARG A 451 -20.65 -23.34 -1.78
CA ARG A 451 -21.68 -22.62 -2.53
C ARG A 451 -22.52 -21.75 -1.66
N TYR A 452 -22.76 -20.54 -2.15
CA TYR A 452 -23.52 -19.49 -1.51
C TYR A 452 -24.57 -18.95 -2.47
N GLN A 453 -25.75 -18.65 -1.96
CA GLN A 453 -26.74 -17.84 -2.63
C GLN A 453 -26.70 -16.43 -2.05
N VAL A 454 -26.54 -15.44 -2.92
CA VAL A 454 -26.43 -14.03 -2.55
C VAL A 454 -27.62 -13.31 -3.18
N GLN A 455 -28.36 -12.60 -2.36
CA GLN A 455 -29.53 -11.85 -2.80
C GLN A 455 -29.15 -10.47 -3.28
N LEU A 456 -29.59 -10.09 -4.47
CA LEU A 456 -29.46 -8.76 -5.03
C LEU A 456 -30.84 -8.10 -5.07
N THR A 457 -30.90 -6.80 -4.94
CA THR A 457 -32.09 -6.00 -5.24
C THR A 457 -32.04 -5.52 -6.69
N GLU A 458 -33.16 -4.99 -7.21
CA GLU A 458 -33.21 -4.42 -8.56
C GLU A 458 -32.17 -3.29 -8.72
N ASN A 459 -31.91 -2.52 -7.67
CA ASN A 459 -30.88 -1.46 -7.66
C ASN A 459 -29.44 -1.99 -7.80
N HIS A 460 -29.20 -3.26 -7.46
CA HIS A 460 -27.90 -3.90 -7.59
C HIS A 460 -27.63 -4.44 -9.01
N ILE A 461 -28.64 -4.45 -9.88
CA ILE A 461 -28.56 -4.98 -11.24
C ILE A 461 -28.38 -3.81 -12.21
N SER A 462 -27.20 -3.24 -12.26
CA SER A 462 -26.86 -2.14 -13.15
C SER A 462 -25.51 -2.35 -13.81
N GLU A 463 -25.23 -1.62 -14.87
CA GLU A 463 -23.87 -1.48 -15.38
C GLU A 463 -22.97 -0.85 -14.31
N ASN A 464 -21.68 -1.14 -14.32
CA ASN A 464 -20.70 -0.65 -13.33
C ASN A 464 -20.87 -1.15 -11.89
N LYS A 465 -21.27 -2.40 -11.73
CA LYS A 465 -21.41 -3.07 -10.43
C LYS A 465 -20.20 -3.96 -10.10
N LEU A 466 -19.98 -4.14 -8.82
CA LEU A 466 -19.02 -5.08 -8.27
C LEU A 466 -19.65 -5.80 -7.09
N VAL A 467 -19.60 -7.12 -7.09
CA VAL A 467 -19.88 -7.93 -5.91
C VAL A 467 -18.56 -8.51 -5.44
N ALA A 468 -18.22 -8.34 -4.17
CA ALA A 468 -17.03 -8.88 -3.54
C ALA A 468 -17.40 -9.93 -2.51
N VAL A 469 -16.65 -11.03 -2.51
CA VAL A 469 -16.62 -12.02 -1.42
C VAL A 469 -15.53 -11.60 -0.44
N THR A 470 -15.87 -11.45 0.82
CA THR A 470 -14.94 -11.06 1.88
C THR A 470 -14.61 -12.23 2.80
N PHE A 471 -13.35 -12.31 3.25
CA PHE A 471 -12.85 -13.41 4.07
C PHE A 471 -12.40 -12.92 5.46
N GLU A 472 -12.31 -13.84 6.42
CA GLU A 472 -11.91 -13.58 7.81
C GLU A 472 -10.54 -12.89 7.98
N ASP A 473 -9.68 -12.96 6.96
CA ASP A 473 -8.39 -12.27 6.93
C ASP A 473 -8.44 -10.99 6.11
N TYR A 474 -9.68 -10.52 5.80
CA TYR A 474 -9.96 -9.28 5.10
C TYR A 474 -9.48 -9.22 3.64
N SER A 475 -9.02 -10.33 3.13
CA SER A 475 -8.86 -10.49 1.69
C SER A 475 -10.22 -10.59 1.02
N GLU A 476 -10.28 -10.19 -0.23
CA GLU A 476 -11.50 -10.23 -1.02
C GLU A 476 -11.26 -10.84 -2.39
N VAL A 477 -12.32 -11.37 -2.97
CA VAL A 477 -12.37 -11.77 -4.38
C VAL A 477 -13.54 -11.07 -5.02
N CYS A 478 -13.25 -10.22 -6.00
CA CYS A 478 -14.28 -9.56 -6.79
C CYS A 478 -14.85 -10.52 -7.82
N LEU A 479 -16.17 -10.63 -7.84
CA LEU A 479 -16.88 -11.36 -8.87
C LEU A 479 -17.00 -10.48 -10.11
N LYS A 480 -16.55 -11.01 -11.22
CA LYS A 480 -16.65 -10.38 -12.54
C LYS A 480 -17.68 -11.10 -13.37
N ASP A 481 -18.39 -10.36 -14.20
CA ASP A 481 -19.29 -10.87 -15.22
C ASP A 481 -20.48 -11.71 -14.67
N PHE A 482 -21.50 -11.04 -14.15
CA PHE A 482 -22.81 -11.64 -13.88
C PHE A 482 -23.93 -10.76 -14.38
#